data_c41156c0c481d203cb8292ce00894ca7
#
_entry.id   c41156c0c481d203cb8292ce00894ca7
#
_cell.length_a   1.000
_cell.length_b   1.000
_cell.length_c   1.000
_cell.angle_alpha   90.00
_cell.angle_beta   90.00
_cell.angle_gamma   90.00
#
_symmetry.space_group_name_H-M   'P 1'
#
loop_
_entity.id
_entity.type
_entity.pdbx_description
1 polymer ?
#
loop_
_entity_poly.entity_id
_entity_poly.type
_entity_poly.pdbx_seq_one_letter_code
_entity_poly.pdbx_strand_id
1 'polypeptide(L)'
;MHENQLFIVSFIIFFAIILNLFLKRIGISTIIGYIITGVAARQFFGLTGSEELTAIAEFGVVFLMFMIGLEFSLEKLSSMKKEVLGLGGLQVLVSGLIFGFILHHLLDFDKKIAVALGFTLALSSTTIILKILQETGKMGRNHGRNSIGILLMQDIAVVPILILVTILADTSQDLGTLLWHTGLNSIGGMIAIYFFGKYGVSYFLKHVTGAKSNELFMMAVLLIVITSAAIAHFFHVPYSLGAFIAGIIISESAYKHQIEADLIPFRDLLLGVFFLSIGILIDVHFLIKNILLIALMTIGIMAAKTVIIFYLSKMFRYSSRTAIKTALLLSQIGEF
;
A
#
# COMPACT_ATOMS: atom_id res chain seq x y z
N MET A 1 17.18 19.25 -25.90
CA MET A 1 16.36 18.87 -24.74
C MET A 1 16.76 17.49 -24.15
N HIS A 2 17.08 16.49 -24.96
CA HIS A 2 17.40 15.14 -24.48
C HIS A 2 18.71 14.98 -23.69
N GLU A 3 19.77 15.74 -24.00
CA GLU A 3 21.05 15.64 -23.28
C GLU A 3 20.94 16.08 -21.81
N ASN A 4 20.19 17.13 -21.52
CA ASN A 4 19.97 17.58 -20.16
C ASN A 4 19.16 16.56 -19.33
N GLN A 5 18.23 15.81 -19.95
CA GLN A 5 17.42 14.82 -19.24
C GLN A 5 18.25 13.62 -18.80
N LEU A 6 19.13 13.09 -19.65
CA LEU A 6 20.03 12.00 -19.28
C LEU A 6 20.98 12.39 -18.15
N PHE A 7 21.49 13.62 -18.18
CA PHE A 7 22.33 14.14 -17.09
C PHE A 7 21.57 14.23 -15.78
N ILE A 8 20.34 14.76 -15.80
CA ILE A 8 19.48 14.86 -14.61
C ILE A 8 19.20 13.46 -14.02
N VAL A 9 18.78 12.51 -14.88
CA VAL A 9 18.50 11.13 -14.43
C VAL A 9 19.75 10.46 -13.86
N SER A 10 20.90 10.61 -14.52
CA SER A 10 22.16 10.07 -14.01
C SER A 10 22.55 10.66 -12.66
N PHE A 11 22.38 11.98 -12.50
CA PHE A 11 22.66 12.64 -11.22
C PHE A 11 21.71 12.17 -10.12
N ILE A 12 20.41 12.02 -10.40
CA ILE A 12 19.42 11.52 -9.44
C ILE A 12 19.78 10.12 -8.98
N ILE A 13 20.11 9.21 -9.92
CA ILE A 13 20.51 7.84 -9.60
C ILE A 13 21.79 7.84 -8.76
N PHE A 14 22.80 8.63 -9.15
CA PHE A 14 24.06 8.74 -8.40
C PHE A 14 23.81 9.23 -6.98
N PHE A 15 23.03 10.32 -6.82
CA PHE A 15 22.71 10.88 -5.51
C PHE A 15 21.91 9.88 -4.65
N ALA A 16 20.92 9.18 -5.26
CA ALA A 16 20.18 8.13 -4.58
C ALA A 16 21.09 7.02 -4.05
N ILE A 17 22.05 6.56 -4.86
CA ILE A 17 23.00 5.51 -4.46
C ILE A 17 23.85 5.97 -3.28
N ILE A 18 24.48 7.15 -3.37
CA ILE A 18 25.36 7.67 -2.31
C ILE A 18 24.59 7.86 -1.00
N LEU A 19 23.42 8.50 -1.09
CA LEU A 19 22.57 8.74 0.08
C LEU A 19 22.11 7.44 0.73
N ASN A 20 21.64 6.49 -0.06
CA ASN A 20 21.17 5.20 0.45
C ASN A 20 22.32 4.35 1.04
N LEU A 21 23.52 4.40 0.47
CA LEU A 21 24.69 3.75 1.07
C LEU A 21 25.02 4.33 2.45
N PHE A 22 24.93 5.66 2.60
CA PHE A 22 25.14 6.32 3.87
C PHE A 22 24.03 5.95 4.89
N LEU A 23 22.76 6.08 4.51
CA LEU A 23 21.62 5.78 5.38
C LEU A 23 21.61 4.32 5.84
N LYS A 24 21.92 3.39 4.95
CA LYS A 24 21.99 1.96 5.28
C LYS A 24 23.08 1.65 6.33
N ARG A 25 24.23 2.37 6.30
CA ARG A 25 25.28 2.21 7.33
C ARG A 25 24.82 2.59 8.72
N ILE A 26 23.92 3.56 8.84
CA ILE A 26 23.35 4.00 10.13
C ILE A 26 22.02 3.31 10.46
N GLY A 27 21.65 2.25 9.71
CA GLY A 27 20.46 1.44 9.98
C GLY A 27 19.13 2.08 9.58
N ILE A 28 19.16 3.11 8.73
CA ILE A 28 17.95 3.76 8.20
C ILE A 28 17.53 3.09 6.90
N SER A 29 16.20 2.91 6.72
CA SER A 29 15.63 2.30 5.52
C SER A 29 15.93 3.12 4.26
N THR A 30 16.16 2.43 3.15
CA THR A 30 16.37 3.02 1.81
C THR A 30 15.19 3.85 1.32
N ILE A 31 13.98 3.61 1.84
CA ILE A 31 12.78 4.41 1.55
C ILE A 31 13.04 5.90 1.80
N ILE A 32 13.61 6.24 2.97
CA ILE A 32 13.89 7.62 3.35
C ILE A 32 14.89 8.25 2.39
N GLY A 33 15.90 7.51 1.95
CA GLY A 33 16.86 7.97 0.98
C GLY A 33 16.25 8.30 -0.39
N TYR A 34 15.33 7.49 -0.87
CA TYR A 34 14.60 7.78 -2.11
C TYR A 34 13.71 9.02 -1.98
N ILE A 35 12.99 9.16 -0.87
CA ILE A 35 12.15 10.36 -0.63
C ILE A 35 13.03 11.63 -0.57
N ILE A 36 14.13 11.62 0.18
CA ILE A 36 15.04 12.76 0.25
C ILE A 36 15.65 13.07 -1.13
N THR A 37 15.98 12.03 -1.91
CA THR A 37 16.46 12.22 -3.28
C THR A 37 15.41 12.89 -4.16
N GLY A 38 14.13 12.52 -4.04
CA GLY A 38 13.04 13.17 -4.75
C GLY A 38 12.86 14.63 -4.37
N VAL A 39 12.94 14.95 -3.07
CA VAL A 39 12.93 16.34 -2.57
C VAL A 39 14.08 17.14 -3.17
N ALA A 40 15.28 16.57 -3.16
CA ALA A 40 16.46 17.22 -3.74
C ALA A 40 16.31 17.42 -5.25
N ALA A 41 15.80 16.42 -5.97
CA ALA A 41 15.55 16.50 -7.41
C ALA A 41 14.58 17.64 -7.76
N ARG A 42 13.50 17.81 -6.99
CA ARG A 42 12.59 18.94 -7.13
C ARG A 42 13.29 20.27 -6.93
N GLN A 43 14.06 20.37 -5.84
CA GLN A 43 14.68 21.64 -5.43
C GLN A 43 15.82 22.09 -6.37
N PHE A 44 16.65 21.16 -6.87
CA PHE A 44 17.81 21.49 -7.69
C PHE A 44 17.48 21.56 -9.20
N PHE A 45 16.54 20.74 -9.68
CA PHE A 45 16.22 20.66 -11.11
C PHE A 45 14.83 21.17 -11.45
N GLY A 46 14.06 21.65 -10.47
CA GLY A 46 12.69 22.14 -10.71
C GLY A 46 11.74 21.05 -11.21
N LEU A 47 12.01 19.78 -10.87
CA LEU A 47 11.15 18.69 -11.30
C LEU A 47 9.80 18.79 -10.59
N THR A 48 8.75 18.72 -11.40
CA THR A 48 7.37 18.59 -10.90
C THR A 48 6.87 17.18 -11.15
N GLY A 49 6.06 16.66 -10.24
CA GLY A 49 5.42 15.36 -10.46
C GLY A 49 4.54 15.42 -11.73
N SER A 50 4.77 14.48 -12.64
CA SER A 50 3.88 14.30 -13.80
C SER A 50 2.97 13.11 -13.55
N GLU A 51 1.81 13.10 -14.25
CA GLU A 51 0.89 11.95 -14.17
C GLU A 51 1.57 10.66 -14.62
N GLU A 52 2.43 10.73 -15.64
CA GLU A 52 3.17 9.58 -16.14
C GLU A 52 4.16 9.03 -15.10
N LEU A 53 4.86 9.93 -14.38
CA LEU A 53 5.78 9.51 -13.32
C LEU A 53 5.02 8.83 -12.18
N THR A 54 3.87 9.38 -11.81
CA THR A 54 3.01 8.80 -10.77
C THR A 54 2.48 7.44 -11.21
N ALA A 55 2.01 7.31 -12.45
CA ALA A 55 1.54 6.03 -12.99
C ALA A 55 2.65 4.96 -13.00
N ILE A 56 3.88 5.30 -13.42
CA ILE A 56 5.02 4.38 -13.38
C ILE A 56 5.34 3.98 -11.93
N ALA A 57 5.29 4.93 -11.01
CA ALA A 57 5.55 4.70 -9.61
C ALA A 57 4.53 3.75 -8.96
N GLU A 58 3.23 3.90 -9.29
CA GLU A 58 2.16 3.03 -8.81
C GLU A 58 2.37 1.56 -9.22
N PHE A 59 2.98 1.30 -10.37
CA PHE A 59 3.37 -0.07 -10.73
C PHE A 59 4.33 -0.70 -9.73
N GLY A 60 5.19 0.08 -9.09
CA GLY A 60 6.06 -0.41 -8.02
C GLY A 60 5.28 -0.99 -6.84
N VAL A 61 4.20 -0.32 -6.44
CA VAL A 61 3.30 -0.79 -5.39
C VAL A 61 2.55 -2.05 -5.83
N VAL A 62 2.06 -2.07 -7.07
CA VAL A 62 1.38 -3.24 -7.66
C VAL A 62 2.31 -4.47 -7.64
N PHE A 63 3.57 -4.32 -8.08
CA PHE A 63 4.55 -5.41 -8.04
C PHE A 63 4.90 -5.85 -6.62
N LEU A 64 5.03 -4.92 -5.67
CA LEU A 64 5.26 -5.26 -4.27
C LEU A 64 4.10 -6.12 -3.73
N MET A 65 2.87 -5.69 -3.95
CA MET A 65 1.68 -6.39 -3.46
C MET A 65 1.51 -7.77 -4.10
N PHE A 66 1.80 -7.90 -5.39
CA PHE A 66 1.82 -9.19 -6.07
C PHE A 66 2.87 -10.13 -5.46
N MET A 67 4.10 -9.65 -5.24
CA MET A 67 5.18 -10.43 -4.63
C MET A 67 4.83 -10.89 -3.21
N ILE A 68 4.20 -10.02 -2.42
CA ILE A 68 3.71 -10.38 -1.10
C ILE A 68 2.60 -11.42 -1.22
N GLY A 69 1.70 -11.27 -2.19
CA GLY A 69 0.70 -12.28 -2.51
C GLY A 69 1.32 -13.65 -2.79
N LEU A 70 2.44 -13.71 -3.52
CA LEU A 70 3.17 -14.96 -3.77
C LEU A 70 3.72 -15.62 -2.49
N GLU A 71 4.06 -14.85 -1.47
CA GLU A 71 4.50 -15.38 -0.17
C GLU A 71 3.34 -15.95 0.67
N PHE A 72 2.09 -15.62 0.33
CA PHE A 72 0.89 -16.08 1.00
C PHE A 72 0.19 -17.18 0.21
N SER A 73 -0.21 -18.27 0.88
CA SER A 73 -1.14 -19.25 0.34
C SER A 73 -2.56 -18.95 0.81
N LEU A 74 -3.57 -19.48 0.11
CA LEU A 74 -4.99 -19.37 0.53
C LEU A 74 -5.21 -19.97 1.92
N GLU A 75 -4.51 -21.04 2.26
CA GLU A 75 -4.55 -21.66 3.59
C GLU A 75 -4.03 -20.70 4.66
N LYS A 76 -2.88 -20.04 4.42
CA LYS A 76 -2.29 -19.05 5.32
C LYS A 76 -3.20 -17.85 5.51
N LEU A 77 -3.82 -17.34 4.44
CA LEU A 77 -4.78 -16.24 4.51
C LEU A 77 -6.03 -16.64 5.31
N SER A 78 -6.58 -17.82 5.05
CA SER A 78 -7.71 -18.37 5.81
C SER A 78 -7.40 -18.52 7.30
N SER A 79 -6.15 -18.83 7.65
CA SER A 79 -5.69 -18.91 9.04
C SER A 79 -5.60 -17.54 9.73
N MET A 80 -5.65 -16.44 9.00
CA MET A 80 -5.52 -15.07 9.49
C MET A 80 -6.87 -14.32 9.64
N LYS A 81 -8.00 -15.03 9.60
CA LYS A 81 -9.34 -14.41 9.73
C LYS A 81 -9.48 -13.55 10.97
N LYS A 82 -8.87 -13.96 12.08
CA LYS A 82 -8.89 -13.22 13.35
C LYS A 82 -8.14 -11.90 13.24
N GLU A 83 -6.99 -11.90 12.58
CA GLU A 83 -6.16 -10.71 12.37
C GLU A 83 -6.80 -9.76 11.34
N VAL A 84 -7.35 -10.27 10.24
CA VAL A 84 -7.94 -9.49 9.17
C VAL A 84 -9.32 -8.94 9.60
N LEU A 85 -10.31 -9.82 9.76
CA LEU A 85 -11.70 -9.40 10.01
C LEU A 85 -11.90 -8.91 11.45
N GLY A 86 -11.27 -9.58 12.43
CA GLY A 86 -11.42 -9.23 13.83
C GLY A 86 -10.61 -7.98 14.18
N LEU A 87 -9.29 -8.12 14.25
CA LEU A 87 -8.42 -7.02 14.70
C LEU A 87 -8.39 -5.87 13.70
N GLY A 88 -8.29 -6.15 12.40
CA GLY A 88 -8.28 -5.14 11.34
C GLY A 88 -9.62 -4.41 11.23
N GLY A 89 -10.73 -5.13 11.21
CA GLY A 89 -12.07 -4.53 11.15
C GLY A 89 -12.34 -3.60 12.33
N LEU A 90 -12.05 -4.07 13.56
CA LEU A 90 -12.19 -3.22 14.75
C LEU A 90 -11.23 -2.04 14.75
N GLN A 91 -10.00 -2.21 14.24
CA GLN A 91 -9.04 -1.11 14.14
C GLN A 91 -9.56 0.00 13.23
N VAL A 92 -10.06 -0.31 12.04
CA VAL A 92 -10.61 0.68 11.11
C VAL A 92 -11.81 1.39 11.74
N LEU A 93 -12.77 0.63 12.29
CA LEU A 93 -13.98 1.20 12.90
C LEU A 93 -13.66 2.09 14.11
N VAL A 94 -12.91 1.57 15.07
CA VAL A 94 -12.60 2.29 16.32
C VAL A 94 -11.73 3.52 16.04
N SER A 95 -10.69 3.38 15.20
CA SER A 95 -9.85 4.52 14.85
C SER A 95 -10.62 5.58 14.07
N GLY A 96 -11.42 5.18 13.07
CA GLY A 96 -12.25 6.10 12.28
C GLY A 96 -13.23 6.88 13.14
N LEU A 97 -13.94 6.20 14.06
CA LEU A 97 -14.88 6.85 14.97
C LEU A 97 -14.19 7.78 15.97
N ILE A 98 -13.06 7.37 16.56
CA ILE A 98 -12.31 8.21 17.52
C ILE A 98 -11.77 9.46 16.83
N PHE A 99 -11.12 9.30 15.66
CA PHE A 99 -10.62 10.46 14.91
C PHE A 99 -11.75 11.35 14.41
N GLY A 100 -12.84 10.79 13.90
CA GLY A 100 -14.02 11.57 13.51
C GLY A 100 -14.61 12.36 14.68
N PHE A 101 -14.71 11.74 15.86
CA PHE A 101 -15.16 12.43 17.08
C PHE A 101 -14.21 13.58 17.48
N ILE A 102 -12.91 13.34 17.48
CA ILE A 102 -11.88 14.36 17.79
C ILE A 102 -11.98 15.53 16.81
N LEU A 103 -12.04 15.25 15.51
CA LEU A 103 -12.12 16.26 14.47
C LEU A 103 -13.39 17.11 14.60
N HIS A 104 -14.52 16.49 14.89
CA HIS A 104 -15.79 17.22 15.01
C HIS A 104 -15.90 18.03 16.30
N HIS A 105 -15.60 17.42 17.46
CA HIS A 105 -15.86 18.05 18.75
C HIS A 105 -14.71 18.87 19.34
N LEU A 106 -13.46 18.57 18.96
CA LEU A 106 -12.28 19.29 19.48
C LEU A 106 -11.68 20.26 18.47
N LEU A 107 -11.88 20.03 17.17
CA LEU A 107 -11.31 20.84 16.10
C LEU A 107 -12.37 21.55 15.24
N ASP A 108 -13.67 21.47 15.63
CA ASP A 108 -14.81 22.13 14.98
C ASP A 108 -14.96 21.86 13.46
N PHE A 109 -14.51 20.71 12.98
CA PHE A 109 -14.76 20.32 11.60
C PHE A 109 -16.24 19.98 11.39
N ASP A 110 -16.76 20.30 10.20
CA ASP A 110 -18.08 19.81 9.78
C ASP A 110 -18.20 18.30 9.99
N LYS A 111 -19.37 17.83 10.44
CA LYS A 111 -19.59 16.42 10.77
C LYS A 111 -19.26 15.47 9.62
N LYS A 112 -19.61 15.84 8.38
CA LYS A 112 -19.35 15.01 7.20
C LYS A 112 -17.85 14.93 6.92
N ILE A 113 -17.16 16.08 6.97
CA ILE A 113 -15.70 16.17 6.79
C ILE A 113 -14.99 15.39 7.90
N ALA A 114 -15.42 15.56 9.15
CA ALA A 114 -14.84 14.88 10.31
C ALA A 114 -14.94 13.35 10.20
N VAL A 115 -16.07 12.83 9.74
CA VAL A 115 -16.24 11.38 9.51
C VAL A 115 -15.34 10.89 8.37
N ALA A 116 -15.33 11.58 7.22
CA ALA A 116 -14.49 11.23 6.09
C ALA A 116 -13.01 11.20 6.47
N LEU A 117 -12.49 12.29 7.03
CA LEU A 117 -11.10 12.39 7.48
C LEU A 117 -10.79 11.40 8.61
N GLY A 118 -11.74 11.14 9.51
CA GLY A 118 -11.55 10.18 10.60
C GLY A 118 -11.23 8.77 10.08
N PHE A 119 -11.99 8.29 9.11
CA PHE A 119 -11.73 7.00 8.48
C PHE A 119 -10.46 6.99 7.62
N THR A 120 -10.15 8.09 6.92
CA THR A 120 -8.88 8.24 6.19
C THR A 120 -7.67 8.16 7.12
N LEU A 121 -7.71 8.84 8.27
CA LEU A 121 -6.64 8.79 9.28
C LEU A 121 -6.51 7.41 9.97
N ALA A 122 -7.55 6.58 9.93
CA ALA A 122 -7.49 5.22 10.44
C ALA A 122 -6.58 4.31 9.59
N LEU A 123 -6.41 4.62 8.30
CA LEU A 123 -5.59 3.84 7.38
C LEU A 123 -4.10 4.03 7.65
N SER A 124 -3.30 3.03 7.28
CA SER A 124 -1.84 3.04 7.42
C SER A 124 -1.21 2.67 6.08
N SER A 125 0.00 3.16 5.79
CA SER A 125 0.67 2.85 4.52
C SER A 125 1.07 1.37 4.46
N THR A 126 0.39 0.64 3.60
CA THR A 126 0.64 -0.76 3.32
C THR A 126 2.04 -0.95 2.75
N THR A 127 2.45 -0.10 1.82
CA THR A 127 3.73 -0.15 1.11
C THR A 127 4.92 -0.03 2.05
N ILE A 128 4.91 0.98 2.94
CA ILE A 128 6.00 1.22 3.89
C ILE A 128 6.15 0.06 4.86
N ILE A 129 5.04 -0.39 5.45
CA ILE A 129 5.08 -1.44 6.48
C ILE A 129 5.50 -2.78 5.90
N LEU A 130 4.97 -3.16 4.74
CA LEU A 130 5.34 -4.41 4.10
C LEU A 130 6.81 -4.42 3.69
N LYS A 131 7.32 -3.30 3.15
CA LYS A 131 8.74 -3.15 2.83
C LYS A 131 9.63 -3.29 4.08
N ILE A 132 9.28 -2.63 5.20
CA ILE A 132 10.02 -2.74 6.47
C ILE A 132 9.98 -4.18 7.01
N LEU A 133 8.82 -4.84 6.99
CA LEU A 133 8.68 -6.21 7.47
C LEU A 133 9.49 -7.19 6.62
N GLN A 134 9.54 -6.98 5.31
CA GLN A 134 10.31 -7.79 4.37
C GLN A 134 11.81 -7.58 4.56
N GLU A 135 12.30 -6.33 4.58
CA GLU A 135 13.71 -5.99 4.79
C GLU A 135 14.25 -6.53 6.13
N THR A 136 13.39 -6.56 7.17
CA THR A 136 13.77 -7.05 8.50
C THR A 136 13.51 -8.54 8.71
N GLY A 137 12.95 -9.26 7.73
CA GLY A 137 12.61 -10.68 7.82
C GLY A 137 11.56 -11.00 8.89
N LYS A 138 10.64 -10.05 9.19
CA LYS A 138 9.70 -10.18 10.31
C LYS A 138 8.26 -10.47 9.89
N MET A 139 7.99 -10.73 8.61
CA MET A 139 6.63 -11.00 8.10
C MET A 139 5.96 -12.21 8.80
N GLY A 140 6.70 -13.28 9.08
CA GLY A 140 6.20 -14.47 9.76
C GLY A 140 6.07 -14.35 11.29
N ARG A 141 6.55 -13.27 11.90
CA ARG A 141 6.43 -13.05 13.35
C ARG A 141 5.01 -12.60 13.72
N ASN A 142 4.57 -12.84 14.97
CA ASN A 142 3.23 -12.48 15.44
C ASN A 142 2.84 -11.02 15.16
N HIS A 143 3.76 -10.07 15.40
CA HIS A 143 3.50 -8.65 15.11
C HIS A 143 3.48 -8.36 13.60
N GLY A 144 4.30 -9.04 12.79
CA GLY A 144 4.24 -8.94 11.33
C GLY A 144 2.91 -9.48 10.80
N ARG A 145 2.51 -10.68 11.24
CA ARG A 145 1.23 -11.28 10.89
C ARG A 145 0.03 -10.39 11.27
N ASN A 146 0.03 -9.83 12.49
CA ASN A 146 -1.00 -8.89 12.90
C ASN A 146 -1.04 -7.64 12.03
N SER A 147 0.15 -7.05 11.75
CA SER A 147 0.23 -5.85 10.91
C SER A 147 -0.27 -6.12 9.50
N ILE A 148 0.13 -7.23 8.88
CA ILE A 148 -0.33 -7.64 7.55
C ILE A 148 -1.86 -7.84 7.56
N GLY A 149 -2.40 -8.53 8.57
CA GLY A 149 -3.84 -8.74 8.69
C GLY A 149 -4.63 -7.44 8.78
N ILE A 150 -4.15 -6.48 9.58
CA ILE A 150 -4.77 -5.15 9.68
C ILE A 150 -4.68 -4.39 8.35
N LEU A 151 -3.53 -4.37 7.70
CA LEU A 151 -3.33 -3.70 6.41
C LEU A 151 -4.23 -4.26 5.32
N LEU A 152 -4.35 -5.59 5.21
CA LEU A 152 -5.26 -6.23 4.27
C LEU A 152 -6.72 -5.83 4.52
N MET A 153 -7.13 -5.72 5.78
CA MET A 153 -8.47 -5.23 6.09
C MET A 153 -8.64 -3.77 5.74
N GLN A 154 -7.62 -2.94 5.96
CA GLN A 154 -7.64 -1.53 5.57
C GLN A 154 -7.79 -1.38 4.05
N ASP A 155 -7.04 -2.15 3.24
CA ASP A 155 -7.15 -2.14 1.77
C ASP A 155 -8.57 -2.55 1.30
N ILE A 156 -9.19 -3.54 1.96
CA ILE A 156 -10.59 -3.91 1.70
C ILE A 156 -11.54 -2.78 2.13
N ALA A 157 -11.25 -2.11 3.25
CA ALA A 157 -12.09 -1.05 3.81
C ALA A 157 -12.03 0.26 2.99
N VAL A 158 -10.99 0.47 2.17
CA VAL A 158 -10.91 1.64 1.27
C VAL A 158 -12.17 1.75 0.40
N VAL A 159 -12.69 0.65 -0.13
CA VAL A 159 -13.88 0.67 -0.98
C VAL A 159 -15.11 1.23 -0.24
N PRO A 160 -15.55 0.68 0.91
CA PRO A 160 -16.68 1.25 1.64
C PRO A 160 -16.40 2.66 2.19
N ILE A 161 -15.13 3.01 2.48
CA ILE A 161 -14.77 4.37 2.90
C ILE A 161 -14.96 5.37 1.75
N LEU A 162 -14.53 5.04 0.53
CA LEU A 162 -14.74 5.87 -0.65
C LEU A 162 -16.24 6.07 -0.94
N ILE A 163 -17.05 5.02 -0.81
CA ILE A 163 -18.50 5.12 -0.92
C ILE A 163 -19.06 6.08 0.14
N LEU A 164 -18.63 5.92 1.40
CA LEU A 164 -19.03 6.79 2.49
C LEU A 164 -18.69 8.26 2.19
N VAL A 165 -17.48 8.54 1.69
CA VAL A 165 -17.06 9.90 1.32
C VAL A 165 -17.94 10.45 0.18
N THR A 166 -18.23 9.67 -0.84
CA THR A 166 -19.11 10.06 -1.96
C THR A 166 -20.53 10.41 -1.45
N ILE A 167 -21.07 9.58 -0.57
CA ILE A 167 -22.38 9.81 0.06
C ILE A 167 -22.41 11.11 0.88
N LEU A 168 -21.35 11.35 1.64
CA LEU A 168 -21.26 12.57 2.46
C LEU A 168 -21.10 13.83 1.59
N ALA A 169 -20.47 13.71 0.41
CA ALA A 169 -20.30 14.80 -0.54
C ALA A 169 -21.58 15.14 -1.31
N ASP A 170 -22.33 14.13 -1.75
CA ASP A 170 -23.54 14.29 -2.57
C ASP A 170 -24.75 13.62 -1.91
N THR A 171 -25.74 14.46 -1.53
CA THR A 171 -26.98 14.01 -0.88
C THR A 171 -28.09 13.63 -1.88
N SER A 172 -27.85 13.78 -3.18
CA SER A 172 -28.86 13.57 -4.23
C SER A 172 -28.96 12.10 -4.69
N GLN A 173 -27.97 11.26 -4.39
CA GLN A 173 -27.98 9.85 -4.81
C GLN A 173 -28.61 8.95 -3.75
N ASP A 174 -29.38 7.95 -4.24
CA ASP A 174 -29.95 6.94 -3.36
C ASP A 174 -28.85 6.02 -2.81
N LEU A 175 -28.70 6.06 -1.48
CA LEU A 175 -27.72 5.27 -0.71
C LEU A 175 -27.79 3.77 -0.99
N GLY A 176 -29.00 3.25 -1.14
CA GLY A 176 -29.23 1.82 -1.37
C GLY A 176 -28.64 1.36 -2.71
N THR A 177 -28.88 2.13 -3.76
CA THR A 177 -28.39 1.81 -5.11
C THR A 177 -26.88 1.94 -5.20
N LEU A 178 -26.30 2.97 -4.58
CA LEU A 178 -24.82 3.17 -4.59
C LEU A 178 -24.10 2.04 -3.86
N LEU A 179 -24.53 1.70 -2.64
CA LEU A 179 -23.96 0.59 -1.86
C LEU A 179 -24.11 -0.75 -2.58
N TRP A 180 -25.28 -0.98 -3.18
CA TRP A 180 -25.55 -2.22 -3.90
C TRP A 180 -24.65 -2.37 -5.13
N HIS A 181 -24.58 -1.34 -5.97
CA HIS A 181 -23.77 -1.39 -7.19
C HIS A 181 -22.28 -1.50 -6.89
N THR A 182 -21.74 -0.70 -5.95
CA THR A 182 -20.31 -0.75 -5.63
C THR A 182 -19.93 -2.04 -4.90
N GLY A 183 -20.76 -2.49 -3.97
CA GLY A 183 -20.56 -3.78 -3.30
C GLY A 183 -20.57 -4.96 -4.27
N LEU A 184 -21.56 -4.99 -5.17
CA LEU A 184 -21.69 -6.04 -6.18
C LEU A 184 -20.50 -6.01 -7.17
N ASN A 185 -20.10 -4.82 -7.63
CA ASN A 185 -18.96 -4.66 -8.51
C ASN A 185 -17.67 -5.13 -7.83
N SER A 186 -17.41 -4.76 -6.57
CA SER A 186 -16.22 -5.19 -5.84
C SER A 186 -16.16 -6.71 -5.66
N ILE A 187 -17.29 -7.33 -5.29
CA ILE A 187 -17.39 -8.81 -5.21
C ILE A 187 -17.17 -9.42 -6.59
N GLY A 188 -17.80 -8.85 -7.63
CA GLY A 188 -17.62 -9.28 -9.02
C GLY A 188 -16.16 -9.21 -9.46
N GLY A 189 -15.46 -8.13 -9.10
CA GLY A 189 -14.02 -7.95 -9.34
C GLY A 189 -13.18 -9.02 -8.68
N MET A 190 -13.42 -9.29 -7.39
CA MET A 190 -12.68 -10.34 -6.66
C MET A 190 -12.93 -11.72 -7.28
N ILE A 191 -14.17 -12.03 -7.69
CA ILE A 191 -14.52 -13.27 -8.39
C ILE A 191 -13.83 -13.33 -9.76
N ALA A 192 -13.85 -12.24 -10.53
CA ALA A 192 -13.20 -12.16 -11.83
C ALA A 192 -11.68 -12.41 -11.74
N ILE A 193 -11.00 -11.77 -10.76
CA ILE A 193 -9.57 -11.98 -10.50
C ILE A 193 -9.29 -13.43 -10.09
N TYR A 194 -10.14 -14.03 -9.26
CA TYR A 194 -10.01 -15.43 -8.86
C TYR A 194 -10.09 -16.38 -10.06
N PHE A 195 -11.10 -16.24 -10.90
CA PHE A 195 -11.25 -17.08 -12.09
C PHE A 195 -10.14 -16.82 -13.12
N PHE A 196 -9.78 -15.56 -13.35
CA PHE A 196 -8.65 -15.21 -14.20
C PHE A 196 -7.34 -15.85 -13.70
N GLY A 197 -7.04 -15.74 -12.40
CA GLY A 197 -5.84 -16.34 -11.81
C GLY A 197 -5.84 -17.87 -11.88
N LYS A 198 -6.94 -18.50 -11.46
CA LYS A 198 -7.03 -19.96 -11.37
C LYS A 198 -6.99 -20.67 -12.75
N TYR A 199 -7.71 -20.16 -13.72
CA TYR A 199 -7.83 -20.80 -15.03
C TYR A 199 -7.01 -20.11 -16.12
N GLY A 200 -7.09 -18.79 -16.20
CA GLY A 200 -6.43 -18.00 -17.23
C GLY A 200 -4.91 -18.03 -17.08
N VAL A 201 -4.42 -17.69 -15.89
CA VAL A 201 -2.97 -17.60 -15.63
C VAL A 201 -2.29 -18.96 -15.76
N SER A 202 -2.86 -19.99 -15.15
CA SER A 202 -2.26 -21.34 -15.20
C SER A 202 -2.19 -21.89 -16.63
N TYR A 203 -3.25 -21.69 -17.42
CA TYR A 203 -3.29 -22.07 -18.83
C TYR A 203 -2.27 -21.29 -19.66
N PHE A 204 -2.19 -19.98 -19.47
CA PHE A 204 -1.28 -19.09 -20.20
C PHE A 204 0.19 -19.39 -19.90
N LEU A 205 0.55 -19.48 -18.60
CA LEU A 205 1.92 -19.80 -18.20
C LEU A 205 2.40 -21.17 -18.73
N LYS A 206 1.53 -22.17 -18.75
CA LYS A 206 1.85 -23.49 -19.31
C LYS A 206 2.27 -23.41 -20.80
N HIS A 207 1.58 -22.57 -21.58
CA HIS A 207 1.91 -22.40 -23.01
C HIS A 207 3.19 -21.59 -23.20
N VAL A 208 3.37 -20.52 -22.43
CA VAL A 208 4.58 -19.68 -22.51
C VAL A 208 5.83 -20.45 -22.09
N THR A 209 5.74 -21.24 -21.02
CA THR A 209 6.88 -22.07 -20.56
C THR A 209 7.30 -23.09 -21.61
N GLY A 210 6.35 -23.58 -22.43
CA GLY A 210 6.64 -24.46 -23.54
C GLY A 210 7.55 -23.87 -24.62
N ALA A 211 7.60 -22.52 -24.73
CA ALA A 211 8.48 -21.81 -25.65
C ALA A 211 9.95 -21.77 -25.21
N LYS A 212 10.27 -22.16 -23.97
CA LYS A 212 11.63 -22.20 -23.38
C LYS A 212 12.37 -20.84 -23.50
N SER A 213 11.67 -19.72 -23.49
CA SER A 213 12.23 -18.36 -23.52
C SER A 213 11.97 -17.66 -22.19
N ASN A 214 13.04 -17.26 -21.50
CA ASN A 214 12.92 -16.47 -20.25
C ASN A 214 12.32 -15.11 -20.50
N GLU A 215 12.58 -14.49 -21.64
CA GLU A 215 11.99 -13.18 -22.01
C GLU A 215 10.48 -13.26 -22.14
N LEU A 216 9.97 -14.26 -22.88
CA LEU A 216 8.52 -14.48 -23.03
C LEU A 216 7.86 -14.82 -21.69
N PHE A 217 8.54 -15.61 -20.85
CA PHE A 217 8.03 -15.92 -19.52
C PHE A 217 7.92 -14.67 -18.66
N MET A 218 8.94 -13.82 -18.63
CA MET A 218 8.92 -12.55 -17.89
C MET A 218 7.82 -11.62 -18.40
N MET A 219 7.71 -11.43 -19.73
CA MET A 219 6.64 -10.62 -20.31
C MET A 219 5.24 -11.16 -19.96
N ALA A 220 5.07 -12.47 -19.92
CA ALA A 220 3.82 -13.09 -19.50
C ALA A 220 3.49 -12.79 -18.05
N VAL A 221 4.47 -12.86 -17.15
CA VAL A 221 4.30 -12.53 -15.74
C VAL A 221 3.95 -11.06 -15.57
N LEU A 222 4.64 -10.14 -16.25
CA LEU A 222 4.32 -8.71 -16.24
C LEU A 222 2.88 -8.47 -16.72
N LEU A 223 2.48 -9.12 -17.81
CA LEU A 223 1.11 -9.03 -18.32
C LEU A 223 0.08 -9.50 -17.30
N ILE A 224 0.34 -10.58 -16.59
CA ILE A 224 -0.55 -11.12 -15.56
C ILE A 224 -0.73 -10.12 -14.42
N VAL A 225 0.38 -9.54 -13.92
CA VAL A 225 0.35 -8.55 -12.83
C VAL A 225 -0.47 -7.33 -13.24
N ILE A 226 -0.16 -6.77 -14.41
CA ILE A 226 -0.84 -5.57 -14.93
C ILE A 226 -2.33 -5.86 -15.20
N THR A 227 -2.65 -6.99 -15.81
CA THR A 227 -4.04 -7.36 -16.11
C THR A 227 -4.84 -7.56 -14.83
N SER A 228 -4.26 -8.19 -13.81
CA SER A 228 -4.93 -8.38 -12.51
C SER A 228 -5.23 -7.06 -11.82
N ALA A 229 -4.28 -6.13 -11.85
CA ALA A 229 -4.47 -4.78 -11.34
C ALA A 229 -5.54 -4.00 -12.14
N ALA A 230 -5.53 -4.11 -13.47
CA ALA A 230 -6.52 -3.48 -14.34
C ALA A 230 -7.94 -4.05 -14.12
N ILE A 231 -8.08 -5.37 -13.96
CA ILE A 231 -9.37 -5.98 -13.60
C ILE A 231 -9.86 -5.42 -12.27
N ALA A 232 -9.00 -5.34 -11.24
CA ALA A 232 -9.38 -4.77 -9.96
C ALA A 232 -9.91 -3.35 -10.12
N HIS A 233 -9.17 -2.50 -10.82
CA HIS A 233 -9.55 -1.12 -11.06
C HIS A 233 -10.88 -0.96 -11.80
N PHE A 234 -11.11 -1.79 -12.82
CA PHE A 234 -12.38 -1.79 -13.57
C PHE A 234 -13.59 -2.03 -12.65
N PHE A 235 -13.40 -2.80 -11.59
CA PHE A 235 -14.42 -3.08 -10.58
C PHE A 235 -14.34 -2.15 -9.34
N HIS A 236 -13.64 -1.02 -9.45
CA HIS A 236 -13.44 -0.06 -8.34
C HIS A 236 -12.76 -0.65 -7.09
N VAL A 237 -11.91 -1.65 -7.30
CA VAL A 237 -11.04 -2.24 -6.27
C VAL A 237 -9.64 -1.67 -6.44
N PRO A 238 -8.89 -1.38 -5.35
CA PRO A 238 -7.51 -0.88 -5.45
C PRO A 238 -6.63 -1.80 -6.30
N TYR A 239 -5.78 -1.22 -7.18
CA TYR A 239 -4.82 -1.96 -8.01
C TYR A 239 -3.97 -2.93 -7.20
N SER A 240 -3.51 -2.48 -6.03
CA SER A 240 -2.67 -3.22 -5.10
C SER A 240 -3.35 -4.48 -4.59
N LEU A 241 -4.64 -4.40 -4.23
CA LEU A 241 -5.40 -5.56 -3.75
C LEU A 241 -5.63 -6.58 -4.87
N GLY A 242 -5.88 -6.14 -6.10
CA GLY A 242 -6.01 -7.02 -7.26
C GLY A 242 -4.73 -7.81 -7.54
N ALA A 243 -3.59 -7.13 -7.51
CA ALA A 243 -2.27 -7.74 -7.67
C ALA A 243 -1.97 -8.73 -6.53
N PHE A 244 -2.30 -8.38 -5.29
CA PHE A 244 -2.13 -9.25 -4.13
C PHE A 244 -2.94 -10.56 -4.26
N ILE A 245 -4.21 -10.47 -4.64
CA ILE A 245 -5.07 -11.67 -4.84
C ILE A 245 -4.49 -12.54 -5.96
N ALA A 246 -4.06 -11.95 -7.08
CA ALA A 246 -3.43 -12.69 -8.16
C ALA A 246 -2.15 -13.39 -7.69
N GLY A 247 -1.31 -12.73 -6.89
CA GLY A 247 -0.12 -13.32 -6.27
C GLY A 247 -0.46 -14.54 -5.41
N ILE A 248 -1.50 -14.44 -4.56
CA ILE A 248 -1.96 -15.57 -3.73
C ILE A 248 -2.38 -16.76 -4.60
N ILE A 249 -3.15 -16.52 -5.67
CA ILE A 249 -3.62 -17.61 -6.54
C ILE A 249 -2.43 -18.29 -7.22
N ILE A 250 -1.45 -17.52 -7.68
CA ILE A 250 -0.26 -18.05 -8.35
C ILE A 250 0.70 -18.71 -7.35
N SER A 251 0.64 -18.35 -6.07
CA SER A 251 1.50 -18.95 -5.04
C SER A 251 1.35 -20.47 -4.91
N GLU A 252 0.22 -21.01 -5.36
CA GLU A 252 -0.05 -22.45 -5.41
C GLU A 252 0.41 -23.12 -6.71
N SER A 253 0.92 -22.32 -7.67
CA SER A 253 1.42 -22.83 -8.94
C SER A 253 2.87 -23.31 -8.86
N ALA A 254 3.26 -24.23 -9.78
CA ALA A 254 4.64 -24.69 -9.91
C ALA A 254 5.63 -23.58 -10.32
N TYR A 255 5.13 -22.45 -10.80
CA TYR A 255 5.94 -21.34 -11.34
C TYR A 255 6.30 -20.29 -10.29
N LYS A 256 5.80 -20.41 -9.04
CA LYS A 256 5.99 -19.44 -7.96
C LYS A 256 7.43 -18.96 -7.81
N HIS A 257 8.37 -19.88 -7.64
CA HIS A 257 9.77 -19.52 -7.36
C HIS A 257 10.47 -18.85 -8.53
N GLN A 258 10.14 -19.24 -9.76
CA GLN A 258 10.69 -18.60 -10.95
C GLN A 258 10.16 -17.17 -11.07
N ILE A 259 8.85 -17.00 -10.92
CA ILE A 259 8.20 -15.67 -10.95
C ILE A 259 8.79 -14.75 -9.87
N GLU A 260 8.96 -15.27 -8.66
CA GLU A 260 9.53 -14.52 -7.54
C GLU A 260 10.95 -14.02 -7.88
N ALA A 261 11.80 -14.91 -8.39
CA ALA A 261 13.18 -14.55 -8.76
C ALA A 261 13.25 -13.51 -9.88
N ASP A 262 12.40 -13.63 -10.90
CA ASP A 262 12.40 -12.75 -12.07
C ASP A 262 11.84 -11.35 -11.76
N LEU A 263 10.91 -11.23 -10.81
CA LEU A 263 10.26 -9.96 -10.48
C LEU A 263 10.99 -9.11 -9.44
N ILE A 264 11.84 -9.67 -8.59
CA ILE A 264 12.55 -8.95 -7.52
C ILE A 264 13.26 -7.68 -8.04
N PRO A 265 14.04 -7.71 -9.13
CA PRO A 265 14.74 -6.52 -9.62
C PRO A 265 13.80 -5.40 -10.07
N PHE A 266 12.69 -5.77 -10.72
CA PHE A 266 11.68 -4.81 -11.18
C PHE A 266 10.94 -4.16 -10.01
N ARG A 267 10.50 -4.97 -9.06
CA ARG A 267 9.86 -4.47 -7.84
C ARG A 267 10.74 -3.45 -7.14
N ASP A 268 12.00 -3.77 -6.87
CA ASP A 268 12.89 -2.89 -6.10
C ASP A 268 13.20 -1.59 -6.84
N LEU A 269 13.38 -1.64 -8.15
CA LEU A 269 13.59 -0.46 -8.98
C LEU A 269 12.34 0.43 -9.00
N LEU A 270 11.17 -0.14 -9.27
CA LEU A 270 9.91 0.61 -9.34
C LEU A 270 9.51 1.20 -7.98
N LEU A 271 9.76 0.48 -6.88
CA LEU A 271 9.57 1.03 -5.53
C LEU A 271 10.51 2.22 -5.26
N GLY A 272 11.75 2.16 -5.75
CA GLY A 272 12.66 3.30 -5.70
C GLY A 272 12.08 4.51 -6.43
N VAL A 273 11.53 4.33 -7.63
CA VAL A 273 10.85 5.38 -8.40
C VAL A 273 9.61 5.89 -7.66
N PHE A 274 8.80 5.01 -7.07
CA PHE A 274 7.62 5.37 -6.28
C PHE A 274 7.97 6.29 -5.10
N PHE A 275 8.93 5.92 -4.26
CA PHE A 275 9.32 6.75 -3.13
C PHE A 275 10.03 8.05 -3.54
N LEU A 276 10.75 8.03 -4.66
CA LEU A 276 11.34 9.23 -5.25
C LEU A 276 10.24 10.18 -5.75
N SER A 277 9.19 9.67 -6.41
CA SER A 277 8.07 10.49 -6.89
C SER A 277 7.31 11.14 -5.72
N ILE A 278 7.11 10.42 -4.60
CA ILE A 278 6.55 11.01 -3.37
C ILE A 278 7.42 12.19 -2.92
N GLY A 279 8.75 12.02 -2.91
CA GLY A 279 9.67 13.10 -2.56
C GLY A 279 9.54 14.33 -3.47
N ILE A 280 9.37 14.15 -4.78
CA ILE A 280 9.15 15.23 -5.75
C ILE A 280 7.85 16.00 -5.45
N LEU A 281 6.81 15.35 -4.95
CA LEU A 281 5.54 15.99 -4.61
C LEU A 281 5.60 16.86 -3.34
N ILE A 282 6.58 16.65 -2.46
CA ILE A 282 6.71 17.41 -1.20
C ILE A 282 7.04 18.88 -1.47
N ASP A 283 6.17 19.78 -1.01
CA ASP A 283 6.47 21.21 -0.97
C ASP A 283 7.30 21.57 0.27
N VAL A 284 8.60 21.76 0.04
CA VAL A 284 9.57 22.04 1.11
C VAL A 284 9.29 23.38 1.78
N HIS A 285 8.83 24.39 1.03
CA HIS A 285 8.54 25.71 1.59
C HIS A 285 7.34 25.63 2.55
N PHE A 286 6.27 24.96 2.14
CA PHE A 286 5.11 24.70 2.99
C PHE A 286 5.49 23.90 4.23
N LEU A 287 6.30 22.85 4.05
CA LEU A 287 6.77 21.99 5.13
C LEU A 287 7.57 22.78 6.19
N ILE A 288 8.54 23.59 5.77
CA ILE A 288 9.35 24.38 6.71
C ILE A 288 8.50 25.43 7.42
N LYS A 289 7.61 26.12 6.69
CA LYS A 289 6.72 27.14 7.26
C LYS A 289 5.81 26.59 8.35
N ASN A 290 5.35 25.35 8.18
CA ASN A 290 4.39 24.71 9.08
C ASN A 290 4.98 23.55 9.89
N ILE A 291 6.31 23.45 9.98
CA ILE A 291 7.01 22.29 10.54
C ILE A 291 6.55 21.91 11.93
N LEU A 292 6.32 22.89 12.81
CA LEU A 292 5.88 22.64 14.17
C LEU A 292 4.46 22.07 14.21
N LEU A 293 3.55 22.64 13.44
CA LEU A 293 2.16 22.17 13.35
C LEU A 293 2.11 20.75 12.79
N ILE A 294 2.81 20.50 11.67
CA ILE A 294 2.88 19.20 11.03
C ILE A 294 3.47 18.15 11.98
N ALA A 295 4.55 18.49 12.67
CA ALA A 295 5.19 17.59 13.64
C ALA A 295 4.25 17.26 14.82
N LEU A 296 3.59 18.26 15.39
CA LEU A 296 2.64 18.04 16.49
C LEU A 296 1.44 17.18 16.06
N MET A 297 0.85 17.47 14.89
CA MET A 297 -0.25 16.66 14.37
C MET A 297 0.21 15.23 14.07
N THR A 298 1.35 15.04 13.43
CA THR A 298 1.90 13.72 13.13
C THR A 298 2.13 12.91 14.40
N ILE A 299 2.80 13.50 15.39
CA ILE A 299 3.07 12.83 16.69
C ILE A 299 1.74 12.52 17.40
N GLY A 300 0.79 13.46 17.41
CA GLY A 300 -0.52 13.28 18.03
C GLY A 300 -1.31 12.11 17.41
N ILE A 301 -1.37 12.06 16.07
CA ILE A 301 -2.05 10.98 15.35
C ILE A 301 -1.33 9.64 15.58
N MET A 302 0.00 9.62 15.49
CA MET A 302 0.79 8.41 15.73
C MET A 302 0.61 7.88 17.16
N ALA A 303 0.61 8.77 18.16
CA ALA A 303 0.38 8.40 19.55
C ALA A 303 -1.03 7.83 19.75
N ALA A 304 -2.06 8.50 19.20
CA ALA A 304 -3.44 8.03 19.28
C ALA A 304 -3.62 6.67 18.61
N LYS A 305 -3.12 6.49 17.38
CA LYS A 305 -3.16 5.17 16.69
C LYS A 305 -2.41 4.10 17.47
N THR A 306 -1.24 4.43 18.03
CA THR A 306 -0.48 3.48 18.86
C THR A 306 -1.30 3.01 20.04
N VAL A 307 -1.95 3.92 20.76
CA VAL A 307 -2.80 3.59 21.90
C VAL A 307 -3.98 2.71 21.49
N ILE A 308 -4.70 3.10 20.45
CA ILE A 308 -5.87 2.36 19.94
C ILE A 308 -5.46 0.92 19.55
N ILE A 309 -4.44 0.78 18.69
CA ILE A 309 -4.01 -0.53 18.19
C ILE A 309 -3.43 -1.39 19.31
N PHE A 310 -2.73 -0.79 20.27
CA PHE A 310 -2.22 -1.51 21.43
C PHE A 310 -3.35 -2.14 22.24
N TYR A 311 -4.36 -1.35 22.64
CA TYR A 311 -5.47 -1.86 23.42
C TYR A 311 -6.33 -2.86 22.66
N LEU A 312 -6.59 -2.64 21.37
CA LEU A 312 -7.26 -3.63 20.52
C LEU A 312 -6.47 -4.94 20.45
N SER A 313 -5.15 -4.88 20.25
CA SER A 313 -4.31 -6.07 20.25
C SER A 313 -4.34 -6.80 21.60
N LYS A 314 -4.40 -6.08 22.71
CA LYS A 314 -4.58 -6.67 24.07
C LYS A 314 -5.94 -7.34 24.22
N MET A 315 -7.00 -6.74 23.70
CA MET A 315 -8.34 -7.35 23.70
C MET A 315 -8.36 -8.68 22.94
N PHE A 316 -7.58 -8.80 21.87
CA PHE A 316 -7.37 -10.06 21.15
C PHE A 316 -6.40 -11.03 21.83
N ARG A 317 -6.00 -10.76 23.07
CA ARG A 317 -5.11 -11.58 23.90
C ARG A 317 -3.67 -11.73 23.39
N TYR A 318 -3.19 -10.77 22.58
CA TYR A 318 -1.78 -10.75 22.19
C TYR A 318 -0.89 -10.27 23.35
N SER A 319 0.35 -10.77 23.42
CA SER A 319 1.32 -10.33 24.42
C SER A 319 1.61 -8.84 24.30
N SER A 320 1.93 -8.15 25.40
CA SER A 320 2.25 -6.70 25.37
C SER A 320 3.38 -6.38 24.41
N ARG A 321 4.38 -7.27 24.28
CA ARG A 321 5.48 -7.12 23.33
C ARG A 321 5.02 -7.20 21.87
N THR A 322 4.07 -8.06 21.55
CA THR A 322 3.48 -8.14 20.22
C THR A 322 2.59 -6.93 19.95
N ALA A 323 1.71 -6.59 20.91
CA ALA A 323 0.79 -5.48 20.81
C ALA A 323 1.49 -4.14 20.54
N ILE A 324 2.53 -3.80 21.30
CA ILE A 324 3.26 -2.55 21.12
C ILE A 324 4.02 -2.50 19.79
N LYS A 325 4.61 -3.62 19.34
CA LYS A 325 5.29 -3.68 18.04
C LYS A 325 4.32 -3.51 16.87
N THR A 326 3.14 -4.16 16.93
CA THR A 326 2.08 -3.97 15.94
C THR A 326 1.60 -2.53 15.93
N ALA A 327 1.35 -1.95 17.10
CA ALA A 327 0.86 -0.58 17.25
C ALA A 327 1.85 0.45 16.68
N LEU A 328 3.14 0.34 17.02
CA LEU A 328 4.17 1.24 16.51
C LEU A 328 4.36 1.13 15.00
N LEU A 329 4.31 -0.08 14.44
CA LEU A 329 4.39 -0.27 12.98
C LEU A 329 3.24 0.42 12.25
N LEU A 330 2.01 0.35 12.77
CA LEU A 330 0.80 0.84 12.12
C LEU A 330 0.38 2.24 12.58
N SER A 331 1.20 2.93 13.37
CA SER A 331 0.88 4.26 13.90
C SER A 331 0.88 5.36 12.85
N GLN A 332 1.61 5.18 11.75
CA GLN A 332 1.70 6.15 10.65
C GLN A 332 0.39 6.22 9.85
N ILE A 333 0.24 7.27 9.02
CA ILE A 333 -0.92 7.51 8.17
C ILE A 333 -0.64 6.91 6.78
N GLY A 334 -1.67 6.41 6.11
CA GLY A 334 -1.59 5.91 4.74
C GLY A 334 -1.57 7.02 3.69
N GLU A 335 -1.42 6.62 2.44
CA GLU A 335 -1.41 7.48 1.26
C GLU A 335 -2.81 7.75 0.64
N PHE A 336 -3.86 7.16 1.17
CA PHE A 336 -5.23 7.27 0.65
C PHE A 336 -5.98 8.51 1.14
#